data_560a22091d40813fd46d4d88a4b04a78
#
_entry.id   560a22091d40813fd46d4d88a4b04a78
#
_cell.length_a   1.000
_cell.length_b   1.000
_cell.length_c   1.000
_cell.angle_alpha   90.00
_cell.angle_beta   90.00
_cell.angle_gamma   90.00
#
_symmetry.space_group_name_H-M   'P 1'
#
loop_
_entity.id
_entity.type
_entity.pdbx_description
1 polymer ?
#
loop_
_entity_poly.entity_id
_entity_poly.type
_entity_poly.pdbx_seq_one_letter_code
_entity_poly.pdbx_strand_id
1 'polypeptide(L)'
;MLFRSAEIGVFETRVQMRLYQADFHAMFHDVRANVPENVPYHDPKSYKASQALGQALMTRGANGVIYRSVRHPGGQCLACFRPILVTNVRASAHFEYHWPGMRTPQIRLLSKAAT
;
A
#
# COMPACT_ATOMS: atom_id res chain seq x y z
N MET A 1 -3.38 -3.36 -14.74
CA MET A 1 -3.70 -4.47 -15.62
C MET A 1 -4.87 -5.29 -15.14
N LEU A 2 -4.90 -5.71 -13.88
CA LEU A 2 -6.06 -6.39 -13.32
C LEU A 2 -7.32 -5.54 -13.39
N PHE A 3 -7.19 -4.25 -13.11
CA PHE A 3 -8.31 -3.31 -13.19
C PHE A 3 -8.83 -3.12 -14.61
N ARG A 4 -7.94 -3.24 -15.60
CA ARG A 4 -8.32 -3.12 -16.99
C ARG A 4 -9.24 -4.27 -17.42
N SER A 5 -8.95 -5.50 -17.00
CA SER A 5 -9.82 -6.66 -17.27
C SER A 5 -11.20 -6.47 -16.66
N ALA A 6 -11.26 -5.97 -15.41
CA ALA A 6 -12.53 -5.70 -14.74
C ALA A 6 -13.32 -4.58 -15.38
N GLU A 7 -12.65 -3.54 -15.89
CA GLU A 7 -13.30 -2.41 -16.57
C GLU A 7 -13.93 -2.83 -17.90
N ILE A 8 -13.27 -3.71 -18.63
CA ILE A 8 -13.82 -4.24 -19.90
C ILE A 8 -15.05 -5.10 -19.65
N GLY A 9 -15.11 -5.76 -18.49
CA GLY A 9 -16.27 -6.57 -18.10
C GLY A 9 -16.48 -7.84 -18.90
N VAL A 10 -15.51 -8.24 -19.74
CA VAL A 10 -15.62 -9.39 -20.64
C VAL A 10 -14.93 -10.63 -20.13
N PHE A 11 -13.96 -10.48 -19.23
CA PHE A 11 -13.15 -11.59 -18.79
C PHE A 11 -13.25 -11.80 -17.28
N GLU A 12 -13.34 -13.07 -16.93
CA GLU A 12 -13.15 -13.50 -15.57
C GLU A 12 -11.65 -13.55 -15.28
N THR A 13 -11.23 -12.93 -14.19
CA THR A 13 -9.83 -12.91 -13.75
C THR A 13 -9.73 -13.36 -12.31
N ARG A 14 -8.83 -14.29 -12.04
CA ARG A 14 -8.52 -14.75 -10.69
C ARG A 14 -7.05 -14.51 -10.41
N VAL A 15 -6.75 -13.89 -9.26
CA VAL A 15 -5.39 -13.61 -8.85
C VAL A 15 -5.22 -14.03 -7.40
N GLN A 16 -4.18 -14.80 -7.13
CA GLN A 16 -3.81 -15.18 -5.78
C GLN A 16 -2.82 -14.17 -5.22
N MET A 17 -3.11 -13.69 -4.03
CA MET A 17 -2.30 -12.68 -3.34
C MET A 17 -1.91 -13.20 -1.96
N ARG A 18 -0.65 -12.97 -1.58
CA ARG A 18 -0.17 -13.29 -0.23
C ARG A 18 0.03 -12.01 0.55
N LEU A 19 -0.46 -12.02 1.78
CA LEU A 19 -0.21 -10.97 2.73
C LEU A 19 1.08 -11.29 3.48
N TYR A 20 2.00 -10.34 3.51
CA TYR A 20 3.22 -10.41 4.31
C TYR A 20 3.16 -9.41 5.44
N GLN A 21 3.75 -9.79 6.56
CA GLN A 21 3.94 -8.90 7.70
C GLN A 21 5.43 -8.71 7.93
N ALA A 22 5.79 -7.55 8.43
CA ALA A 22 7.18 -7.24 8.77
C ALA A 22 7.21 -6.32 9.97
N ASP A 23 8.33 -6.29 10.66
CA ASP A 23 8.55 -5.42 11.80
C ASP A 23 9.50 -4.29 11.42
N PHE A 24 9.24 -3.10 11.98
CA PHE A 24 10.02 -1.90 11.73
C PHE A 24 10.37 -1.25 13.06
N HIS A 25 11.64 -0.93 13.27
CA HIS A 25 12.13 -0.22 14.44
C HIS A 25 13.02 0.94 14.01
N ALA A 26 12.42 2.09 13.74
CA ALA A 26 13.16 3.28 13.34
C ALA A 26 12.27 4.52 13.48
N MET A 27 12.89 5.69 13.38
CA MET A 27 12.17 6.95 13.26
C MET A 27 11.82 7.20 11.80
N PHE A 28 10.54 7.42 11.53
CA PHE A 28 10.03 7.72 10.20
C PHE A 28 9.43 9.11 10.16
N HIS A 29 9.53 9.77 9.02
CA HIS A 29 8.87 11.06 8.81
C HIS A 29 7.35 10.84 8.76
N ASP A 30 6.62 11.61 9.56
CA ASP A 30 5.17 11.40 9.72
C ASP A 30 4.38 12.56 9.14
N VAL A 31 3.59 12.28 8.11
CA VAL A 31 2.71 13.28 7.47
C VAL A 31 1.23 12.93 7.65
N ARG A 32 0.88 12.11 8.65
CA ARG A 32 -0.50 11.68 8.87
C ARG A 32 -1.39 12.76 9.47
N ALA A 33 -0.80 13.76 10.13
CA ALA A 33 -1.59 14.80 10.79
C ALA A 33 -2.50 15.52 9.79
N ASN A 34 -3.72 15.79 10.21
CA ASN A 34 -4.70 16.48 9.36
C ASN A 34 -4.48 18.01 9.45
N VAL A 35 -3.40 18.45 8.85
CA VAL A 35 -2.98 19.86 8.78
C VAL A 35 -2.83 20.28 7.32
N PRO A 36 -3.00 21.59 7.00
CA PRO A 36 -2.96 22.05 5.60
C PRO A 36 -1.67 21.69 4.86
N GLU A 37 -0.54 21.65 5.54
CA GLU A 37 0.76 21.33 4.96
C GLU A 37 0.82 19.89 4.40
N ASN A 38 0.04 19.00 4.96
CA ASN A 38 0.03 17.59 4.57
C ASN A 38 -1.01 17.25 3.51
N VAL A 39 -1.92 18.16 3.18
CA VAL A 39 -3.00 17.91 2.22
C VAL A 39 -2.47 17.51 0.84
N PRO A 40 -1.46 18.18 0.26
CA PRO A 40 -0.97 17.80 -1.06
C PRO A 40 -0.40 16.39 -1.14
N TYR A 41 0.10 15.85 -0.03
CA TYR A 41 0.67 14.50 0.01
C TYR A 41 -0.38 13.39 -0.07
N HIS A 42 -1.65 13.74 0.13
CA HIS A 42 -2.77 12.81 0.15
C HIS A 42 -3.77 13.09 -0.98
N ASP A 43 -3.33 13.69 -2.07
CA ASP A 43 -4.18 13.99 -3.21
C ASP A 43 -4.43 12.72 -4.03
N PRO A 44 -5.69 12.24 -4.14
CA PRO A 44 -5.98 11.04 -4.91
C PRO A 44 -5.84 11.21 -6.42
N LYS A 45 -5.74 12.45 -6.91
CA LYS A 45 -5.65 12.75 -8.34
C LYS A 45 -4.23 13.02 -8.81
N SER A 46 -3.30 13.30 -7.91
CA SER A 46 -1.94 13.63 -8.26
C SER A 46 -0.96 13.15 -7.19
N TYR A 47 0.07 12.44 -7.63
CA TYR A 47 1.16 11.98 -6.76
C TYR A 47 2.36 12.92 -6.79
N LYS A 48 2.26 14.06 -7.48
CA LYS A 48 3.40 14.95 -7.72
C LYS A 48 4.02 15.46 -6.43
N ALA A 49 3.20 15.93 -5.48
CA ALA A 49 3.69 16.45 -4.21
C ALA A 49 4.26 15.34 -3.33
N SER A 50 3.61 14.17 -3.27
CA SER A 50 4.11 13.05 -2.47
C SER A 50 5.40 12.47 -3.03
N GLN A 51 5.54 12.40 -4.34
CA GLN A 51 6.79 11.98 -4.99
C GLN A 51 7.93 12.95 -4.71
N ALA A 52 7.66 14.24 -4.75
CA ALA A 52 8.67 15.27 -4.43
C ALA A 52 9.11 15.16 -2.96
N LEU A 53 8.17 14.94 -2.04
CA LEU A 53 8.49 14.70 -0.63
C LEU A 53 9.36 13.46 -0.47
N GLY A 54 8.98 12.35 -1.09
CA GLY A 54 9.75 11.11 -1.02
C GLY A 54 11.17 11.29 -1.52
N GLN A 55 11.35 11.97 -2.65
CA GLN A 55 12.67 12.24 -3.21
C GLN A 55 13.51 13.11 -2.27
N ALA A 56 12.93 14.15 -1.69
CA ALA A 56 13.64 15.04 -0.77
C ALA A 56 14.07 14.27 0.50
N LEU A 57 13.20 13.42 1.03
CA LEU A 57 13.50 12.62 2.22
C LEU A 57 14.58 11.58 1.94
N MET A 58 14.53 10.92 0.79
CA MET A 58 15.58 9.97 0.39
C MET A 58 16.93 10.65 0.27
N THR A 59 16.97 11.83 -0.33
CA THR A 59 18.21 12.63 -0.48
C THR A 59 18.80 13.01 0.88
N ARG A 60 17.96 13.24 1.88
CA ARG A 60 18.41 13.53 3.25
C ARG A 60 18.80 12.30 4.05
N GLY A 61 18.66 11.11 3.49
CA GLY A 61 18.94 9.85 4.19
C GLY A 61 17.88 9.47 5.22
N ALA A 62 16.65 9.93 5.05
CA ALA A 62 15.54 9.54 5.92
C ALA A 62 15.24 8.04 5.78
N ASN A 63 14.73 7.45 6.87
CA ASN A 63 14.37 6.03 6.90
C ASN A 63 13.11 5.72 6.09
N GLY A 64 12.19 6.66 6.01
CA GLY A 64 10.95 6.50 5.29
C GLY A 64 9.90 7.51 5.73
N VAL A 65 8.68 7.32 5.27
CA VAL A 65 7.55 8.21 5.58
C VAL A 65 6.31 7.41 5.91
N ILE A 66 5.58 7.86 6.93
CA ILE A 66 4.27 7.32 7.31
C ILE A 66 3.21 8.30 6.85
N TYR A 67 2.21 7.82 6.14
CA TYR A 67 1.13 8.64 5.62
C TYR A 67 -0.21 7.92 5.70
N ARG A 68 -1.29 8.66 5.49
CA ARG A 68 -2.63 8.07 5.45
C ARG A 68 -2.89 7.45 4.09
N SER A 69 -3.55 6.30 4.08
CA SER A 69 -3.99 5.71 2.82
C SER A 69 -5.04 6.59 2.16
N VAL A 70 -4.79 6.95 0.90
CA VAL A 70 -5.74 7.75 0.10
C VAL A 70 -6.90 6.87 -0.38
N ARG A 71 -6.63 5.59 -0.58
CA ARG A 71 -7.58 4.64 -1.16
C ARG A 71 -8.42 3.89 -0.12
N HIS A 72 -7.95 3.86 1.11
CA HIS A 72 -8.60 3.12 2.19
C HIS A 72 -8.75 4.03 3.41
N PRO A 73 -9.92 4.68 3.61
CA PRO A 73 -10.13 5.58 4.74
C PRO A 73 -9.84 4.90 6.08
N GLY A 74 -9.10 5.59 6.92
CA GLY A 74 -8.65 5.05 8.21
C GLY A 74 -7.40 4.19 8.14
N GLY A 75 -6.95 3.82 6.94
CA GLY A 75 -5.73 3.05 6.75
C GLY A 75 -4.48 3.94 6.82
N GLN A 76 -3.36 3.31 7.15
CA GLN A 76 -2.05 3.97 7.19
C GLN A 76 -1.08 3.20 6.30
N CYS A 77 -0.13 3.94 5.72
CA CYS A 77 0.89 3.40 4.84
C CYS A 77 2.26 3.81 5.34
N LEU A 78 3.23 2.94 5.13
CA LEU A 78 4.64 3.21 5.40
C LEU A 78 5.42 2.97 4.12
N ALA A 79 6.16 3.99 3.67
CA ALA A 79 7.18 3.83 2.65
C ALA A 79 8.54 3.78 3.34
N CYS A 80 9.18 2.62 3.30
CA CYS A 80 10.48 2.41 3.91
C CYS A 80 11.56 2.53 2.83
N PHE A 81 12.51 3.47 3.03
CA PHE A 81 13.55 3.75 2.03
C PHE A 81 14.83 2.93 2.25
N ARG A 82 14.94 2.26 3.39
CA ARG A 82 16.11 1.48 3.75
C ARG A 82 15.71 0.04 4.01
N PRO A 83 16.01 -0.87 3.07
CA PRO A 83 15.57 -2.27 3.18
C PRO A 83 16.04 -2.99 4.45
N ILE A 84 17.18 -2.58 5.00
CA ILE A 84 17.71 -3.18 6.23
C ILE A 84 16.78 -2.99 7.44
N LEU A 85 15.88 -2.01 7.39
CA LEU A 85 14.92 -1.75 8.46
C LEU A 85 13.72 -2.69 8.42
N VAL A 86 13.53 -3.40 7.32
CA VAL A 86 12.44 -4.39 7.17
C VAL A 86 12.94 -5.69 7.76
N THR A 87 12.38 -6.07 8.90
CA THR A 87 12.83 -7.25 9.66
C THR A 87 11.67 -8.21 9.89
N ASN A 88 12.00 -9.47 10.14
CA ASN A 88 11.04 -10.51 10.49
C ASN A 88 9.88 -10.59 9.49
N VAL A 89 10.22 -10.62 8.20
CA VAL A 89 9.23 -10.74 7.13
C VAL A 89 8.64 -12.15 7.17
N ARG A 90 7.29 -12.22 7.21
CA ARG A 90 6.57 -13.49 7.28
C ARG A 90 5.29 -13.44 6.48
N ALA A 91 4.95 -14.55 5.86
CA ALA A 91 3.65 -14.69 5.20
C ALA A 91 2.55 -14.79 6.25
N SER A 92 1.45 -14.08 6.06
CA SER A 92 0.33 -14.06 6.99
C SER A 92 -0.87 -14.79 6.42
N ALA A 93 -1.39 -14.36 5.27
CA ALA A 93 -2.60 -14.93 4.70
C ALA A 93 -2.47 -15.04 3.19
N HIS A 94 -3.29 -15.92 2.63
CA HIS A 94 -3.34 -16.16 1.20
C HIS A 94 -4.78 -15.93 0.74
N PHE A 95 -4.98 -15.00 -0.20
CA PHE A 95 -6.28 -14.61 -0.72
C PHE A 95 -6.38 -14.88 -2.21
N GLU A 96 -7.59 -15.15 -2.66
CA GLU A 96 -7.93 -15.12 -4.08
C GLU A 96 -8.80 -13.91 -4.34
N TYR A 97 -8.39 -13.08 -5.31
CA TYR A 97 -9.17 -11.98 -5.82
C TYR A 97 -9.80 -12.44 -7.13
N HIS A 98 -11.12 -12.40 -7.18
CA HIS A 98 -11.88 -12.86 -8.33
C HIS A 98 -12.70 -11.72 -8.91
N TRP A 99 -12.46 -11.43 -10.18
CA TRP A 99 -13.22 -10.45 -10.96
C TRP A 99 -14.10 -11.21 -11.96
N PRO A 100 -15.38 -11.45 -11.62
CA PRO A 100 -16.30 -12.15 -12.53
C PRO A 100 -16.93 -11.20 -13.57
N GLY A 101 -16.13 -10.34 -14.18
CA GLY A 101 -16.60 -9.33 -15.12
C GLY A 101 -17.09 -8.04 -14.46
N MET A 102 -16.89 -7.88 -13.18
CA MET A 102 -17.27 -6.68 -12.41
C MET A 102 -16.03 -5.87 -12.02
N ARG A 103 -16.22 -4.59 -11.75
CA ARG A 103 -15.12 -3.72 -11.33
C ARG A 103 -14.56 -4.06 -9.95
N THR A 104 -15.42 -4.53 -9.06
CA THR A 104 -15.03 -4.88 -7.70
C THR A 104 -14.76 -6.38 -7.62
N PRO A 105 -13.59 -6.80 -7.14
CA PRO A 105 -13.30 -8.21 -6.99
C PRO A 105 -14.06 -8.82 -5.82
N GLN A 106 -14.33 -10.10 -5.92
CA GLN A 106 -14.69 -10.94 -4.79
C GLN A 106 -13.39 -11.47 -4.17
N ILE A 107 -13.27 -11.39 -2.86
CA ILE A 107 -12.06 -11.77 -2.14
C ILE A 107 -12.36 -12.99 -1.29
N ARG A 108 -11.53 -14.02 -1.44
CA ARG A 108 -11.66 -15.26 -0.69
C ARG A 108 -10.37 -15.58 0.03
N LEU A 109 -10.47 -15.86 1.33
CA LEU A 109 -9.34 -16.34 2.10
C LEU A 109 -9.07 -17.79 1.74
N LEU A 110 -7.88 -18.10 1.22
CA LEU A 110 -7.47 -19.45 0.88
C LEU A 110 -6.81 -20.16 2.06
N SER A 111 -5.94 -19.44 2.77
CA SER A 111 -5.27 -19.99 3.94
C SER A 111 -4.73 -18.89 4.82
N LYS A 112 -4.52 -19.19 6.11
CA LYS A 112 -3.75 -18.34 7.03
C LYS A 112 -2.42 -19.01 7.31
N ALA A 113 -1.37 -18.21 7.45
CA ALA A 113 -0.11 -18.75 7.90
C ALA A 113 -0.23 -19.27 9.33
N ALA A 114 0.42 -20.39 9.62
CA ALA A 114 0.58 -20.86 10.98
C ALA A 114 1.47 -19.88 11.75
N THR A 115 1.02 -19.48 12.91
CA THR A 115 1.79 -18.56 13.77
C THR A 115 2.53 -19.29 14.87
#